data_9b164ac9a0a09c215615f7fab04dddb6
#
_entry.id   9b164ac9a0a09c215615f7fab04dddb6
#
_cell.length_a   1.000
_cell.length_b   1.000
_cell.length_c   1.000
_cell.angle_alpha   90.00
_cell.angle_beta   90.00
_cell.angle_gamma   90.00
#
_symmetry.space_group_name_H-M   'P 1'
#
loop_
_entity.id
_entity.type
_entity.pdbx_description
1 polymer ?
#
loop_
_entity_poly.entity_id
_entity_poly.type
_entity_poly.pdbx_seq_one_letter_code
_entity_poly.pdbx_strand_id
1 'polypeptide(L)'
;MVVLGIDPGLASTGFGVVASERTATGAERLRALDRGVIATDAGAPPEARLAEIHARVDALLRAHAPDSMALEELYFGQNARTAFAVGQGRGAAMLAAGQRMVPCASYTPQQVKSAVCGSGRAGKQQVSRMVALLLGLSGEPASDHAADALAVAVCHANTAPRSRTLAEAMR
;
A
#
# COMPACT_ATOMS: atom_id res chain seq x y z
N MET A 1 -3.13 -9.90 10.69
CA MET A 1 -2.30 -9.63 9.49
C MET A 1 -2.01 -8.15 9.40
N VAL A 2 -0.76 -7.77 9.19
CA VAL A 2 -0.35 -6.37 8.95
C VAL A 2 0.09 -6.23 7.50
N VAL A 3 -0.40 -5.22 6.80
CA VAL A 3 -0.11 -4.96 5.38
C VAL A 3 0.46 -3.56 5.24
N LEU A 4 1.59 -3.42 4.54
CA LEU A 4 2.12 -2.14 4.09
C LEU A 4 1.65 -1.90 2.65
N GLY A 5 0.75 -0.95 2.44
CA GLY A 5 0.33 -0.50 1.11
C GLY A 5 1.25 0.62 0.61
N ILE A 6 1.58 0.57 -0.66
CA ILE A 6 2.42 1.57 -1.35
C ILE A 6 1.73 2.05 -2.62
N ASP A 7 1.57 3.36 -2.76
CA ASP A 7 1.27 4.07 -4.00
C ASP A 7 2.57 4.65 -4.55
N PRO A 8 3.23 3.99 -5.54
CA PRO A 8 4.59 4.32 -5.93
C PRO A 8 4.65 5.57 -6.80
N GLY A 9 5.56 6.48 -6.46
CA GLY A 9 5.93 7.63 -7.27
C GLY A 9 7.35 8.09 -6.97
N LEU A 10 8.06 8.69 -7.92
CA LEU A 10 9.41 9.19 -7.67
C LEU A 10 9.41 10.49 -6.86
N ALA A 11 8.47 11.41 -7.15
CA ALA A 11 8.35 12.67 -6.41
C ALA A 11 7.65 12.50 -5.07
N SER A 12 6.63 11.64 -5.05
CA SER A 12 5.80 11.37 -3.88
C SER A 12 5.41 9.90 -3.92
N THR A 13 5.80 9.16 -2.89
CA THR A 13 5.37 7.78 -2.67
C THR A 13 4.42 7.76 -1.48
N GLY A 14 3.17 7.38 -1.71
CA GLY A 14 2.22 7.17 -0.62
C GLY A 14 2.50 5.88 0.14
N PHE A 15 2.29 5.89 1.44
CA PHE A 15 2.30 4.67 2.25
C PHE A 15 1.12 4.61 3.22
N GLY A 16 0.67 3.38 3.51
CA GLY A 16 -0.37 3.12 4.49
C GLY A 16 -0.18 1.75 5.12
N VAL A 17 -0.17 1.69 6.45
CA VAL A 17 -0.05 0.43 7.19
C VAL A 17 -1.39 0.08 7.79
N VAL A 18 -1.91 -1.08 7.44
CA VAL A 18 -3.23 -1.56 7.87
C VAL A 18 -3.09 -2.87 8.62
N ALA A 19 -3.65 -2.94 9.81
CA ALA A 19 -3.85 -4.18 10.55
C ALA A 19 -5.25 -4.73 10.29
N SER A 20 -5.34 -6.03 10.00
CA SER A 20 -6.58 -6.80 9.96
C SER A 20 -6.60 -7.76 11.14
N GLU A 21 -7.58 -7.59 12.01
CA GLU A 21 -7.76 -8.37 13.23
C GLU A 21 -9.14 -9.04 13.22
N ARG A 22 -9.23 -10.25 13.77
CA ARG A 22 -10.50 -10.92 13.97
C ARG A 22 -11.06 -10.51 15.33
N THR A 23 -12.28 -9.99 15.36
CA THR A 23 -12.96 -9.66 16.62
C THR A 23 -13.40 -10.94 17.35
N ALA A 24 -13.75 -10.81 18.63
CA ALA A 24 -14.30 -11.92 19.43
C ALA A 24 -15.57 -12.53 18.81
N THR A 25 -16.34 -11.76 18.04
CA THR A 25 -17.53 -12.23 17.30
C THR A 25 -17.21 -12.89 15.96
N GLY A 26 -15.92 -13.02 15.60
CA GLY A 26 -15.48 -13.59 14.34
C GLY A 26 -15.50 -12.63 13.15
N ALA A 27 -16.01 -11.40 13.32
CA ALA A 27 -15.96 -10.36 12.30
C ALA A 27 -14.53 -9.85 12.09
N GLU A 28 -14.24 -9.38 10.89
CA GLU A 28 -12.95 -8.76 10.57
C GLU A 28 -13.03 -7.26 10.81
N ARG A 29 -12.00 -6.73 11.47
CA ARG A 29 -11.84 -5.30 11.71
C ARG A 29 -10.52 -4.84 11.11
N LEU A 30 -10.58 -3.82 10.28
CA LEU A 30 -9.40 -3.15 9.74
C LEU A 30 -9.10 -1.90 10.56
N ARG A 31 -7.82 -1.61 10.75
CA ARG A 31 -7.34 -0.41 11.43
C ARG A 31 -6.08 0.12 10.77
N ALA A 32 -6.01 1.42 10.52
CA ALA A 32 -4.77 2.07 10.11
C ALA A 32 -3.82 2.17 11.31
N LEU A 33 -2.59 1.70 11.12
CA LEU A 33 -1.50 1.84 12.09
C LEU A 33 -0.66 3.06 11.81
N ASP A 34 -0.40 3.34 10.52
CA ASP A 34 0.41 4.46 10.05
C ASP A 34 0.03 4.83 8.63
N ARG A 35 0.29 6.07 8.22
CA ARG A 35 0.05 6.56 6.87
C ARG A 35 0.81 7.85 6.60
N GLY A 36 1.14 8.09 5.35
CA GLY A 36 1.80 9.33 4.96
C GLY A 36 2.33 9.32 3.54
N VAL A 37 3.22 10.24 3.29
CA VAL A 37 3.88 10.42 1.99
C VAL A 37 5.40 10.52 2.21
N ILE A 38 6.14 9.79 1.43
CA ILE A 38 7.58 9.94 1.26
C ILE A 38 7.77 10.91 0.09
N ALA A 39 8.13 12.15 0.39
CA ALA A 39 8.44 13.16 -0.62
C ALA A 39 9.95 13.21 -0.84
N THR A 40 10.38 13.26 -2.10
CA THR A 40 11.80 13.44 -2.45
C THR A 40 12.02 14.78 -3.11
N ASP A 41 13.20 15.37 -2.92
CA ASP A 41 13.56 16.64 -3.54
C ASP A 41 13.68 16.50 -5.07
N ALA A 42 12.93 17.34 -5.80
CA ALA A 42 12.96 17.37 -7.26
C ALA A 42 14.32 17.82 -7.83
N GLY A 43 15.10 18.59 -7.07
CA GLY A 43 16.46 19.03 -7.42
C GLY A 43 17.54 17.97 -7.16
N ALA A 44 17.23 16.92 -6.39
CA ALA A 44 18.19 15.85 -6.13
C ALA A 44 18.34 14.91 -7.33
N PRO A 45 19.51 14.31 -7.54
CA PRO A 45 19.73 13.35 -8.61
C PRO A 45 18.87 12.08 -8.40
N PRO A 46 18.47 11.41 -9.49
CA PRO A 46 17.53 10.28 -9.43
C PRO A 46 17.95 9.17 -8.47
N GLU A 47 19.22 8.82 -8.44
CA GLU A 47 19.77 7.79 -7.56
C GLU A 47 19.63 8.13 -6.08
N ALA A 48 19.80 9.40 -5.70
CA ALA A 48 19.61 9.86 -4.33
C ALA A 48 18.12 9.78 -3.91
N ARG A 49 17.22 10.15 -4.82
CA ARG A 49 15.78 10.04 -4.60
C ARG A 49 15.34 8.58 -4.42
N LEU A 50 15.86 7.68 -5.23
CA LEU A 50 15.58 6.25 -5.11
C LEU A 50 16.13 5.68 -3.80
N ALA A 51 17.33 6.09 -3.39
CA ALA A 51 17.92 5.70 -2.12
C ALA A 51 17.07 6.19 -0.93
N GLU A 52 16.52 7.40 -1.00
CA GLU A 52 15.62 7.93 0.02
C GLU A 52 14.33 7.13 0.11
N ILE A 53 13.66 6.84 -1.03
CA ILE A 53 12.45 5.99 -1.05
C ILE A 53 12.76 4.63 -0.43
N HIS A 54 13.83 3.98 -0.86
CA HIS A 54 14.27 2.70 -0.32
C HIS A 54 14.47 2.76 1.20
N ALA A 55 15.23 3.73 1.70
CA ALA A 55 15.53 3.86 3.13
C ALA A 55 14.27 4.10 3.97
N ARG A 56 13.33 4.91 3.47
CA ARG A 56 12.07 5.20 4.17
C ARG A 56 11.14 3.97 4.18
N VAL A 57 11.02 3.25 3.06
CA VAL A 57 10.26 2.00 3.02
C VAL A 57 10.89 0.94 3.93
N ASP A 58 12.22 0.81 3.92
CA ASP A 58 12.95 -0.08 4.82
C ASP A 58 12.69 0.24 6.31
N ALA A 59 12.64 1.52 6.65
CA ALA A 59 12.29 1.96 8.01
C ALA A 59 10.85 1.57 8.40
N LEU A 60 9.87 1.73 7.48
CA LEU A 60 8.49 1.30 7.71
C LEU A 60 8.37 -0.22 7.89
N LEU A 61 9.09 -1.00 7.07
CA LEU A 61 9.14 -2.46 7.19
C LEU A 61 9.72 -2.90 8.54
N ARG A 62 10.74 -2.20 9.05
CA ARG A 62 11.29 -2.46 10.39
C ARG A 62 10.34 -2.09 11.50
N ALA A 63 9.71 -0.92 11.40
CA ALA A 63 8.87 -0.39 12.47
C ALA A 63 7.59 -1.20 12.66
N HIS A 64 6.99 -1.67 11.56
CA HIS A 64 5.67 -2.30 11.57
C HIS A 64 5.71 -3.81 11.36
N ALA A 65 6.84 -4.38 10.93
CA ALA A 65 7.04 -5.81 10.64
C ALA A 65 5.82 -6.42 9.88
N PRO A 66 5.43 -5.87 8.70
CA PRO A 66 4.24 -6.31 8.01
C PRO A 66 4.41 -7.74 7.46
N ASP A 67 3.31 -8.49 7.42
CA ASP A 67 3.24 -9.82 6.83
C ASP A 67 3.41 -9.78 5.31
N SER A 68 3.04 -8.65 4.68
CA SER A 68 3.12 -8.45 3.23
C SER A 68 3.16 -6.96 2.87
N MET A 69 3.67 -6.67 1.68
CA MET A 69 3.60 -5.36 1.05
C MET A 69 2.70 -5.44 -0.20
N ALA A 70 1.76 -4.51 -0.30
CA ALA A 70 0.84 -4.40 -1.44
C ALA A 70 1.13 -3.13 -2.23
N LEU A 71 1.18 -3.23 -3.57
CA LEU A 71 1.47 -2.12 -4.46
C LEU A 71 0.39 -2.00 -5.54
N GLU A 72 0.09 -0.76 -5.94
CA GLU A 72 -0.71 -0.54 -7.13
C GLU A 72 0.08 -0.91 -8.39
N GLU A 73 -0.57 -1.59 -9.36
CA GLU A 73 0.05 -1.88 -10.65
C GLU A 73 0.21 -0.62 -11.47
N LEU A 74 1.33 -0.56 -12.20
CA LEU A 74 1.58 0.51 -13.15
C LEU A 74 0.65 0.36 -14.35
N TYR A 75 -0.17 1.38 -14.58
CA TYR A 75 -0.88 1.51 -15.84
C TYR A 75 -0.02 2.32 -16.83
N PHE A 76 0.42 1.69 -17.90
CA PHE A 76 1.11 2.39 -18.98
C PHE A 76 0.10 3.26 -19.73
N GLY A 77 -0.11 4.48 -19.24
CA GLY A 77 -0.88 5.50 -19.91
C GLY A 77 -0.08 6.18 -21.03
N GLN A 78 -0.61 7.25 -21.60
CA GLN A 78 -0.02 7.96 -22.73
C GLN A 78 1.35 8.62 -22.46
N ASN A 79 1.84 8.68 -21.21
CA ASN A 79 3.09 9.33 -20.86
C ASN A 79 4.12 8.32 -20.33
N ALA A 80 4.94 7.80 -21.26
CA ALA A 80 6.01 6.84 -20.95
C ALA A 80 7.04 7.37 -19.93
N ARG A 81 7.32 8.69 -19.92
CA ARG A 81 8.29 9.31 -18.99
C ARG A 81 7.82 9.23 -17.55
N THR A 82 6.56 9.48 -17.30
CA THR A 82 5.95 9.35 -15.97
C THR A 82 5.93 7.90 -15.53
N ALA A 83 5.54 6.97 -16.42
CA ALA A 83 5.52 5.55 -16.12
C ALA A 83 6.90 5.01 -15.75
N PHE A 84 7.97 5.48 -16.42
CA PHE A 84 9.34 5.10 -16.10
C PHE A 84 9.75 5.55 -14.69
N ALA A 85 9.47 6.82 -14.33
CA ALA A 85 9.81 7.36 -13.01
C ALA A 85 9.03 6.65 -11.88
N VAL A 86 7.75 6.35 -12.10
CA VAL A 86 6.94 5.57 -11.15
C VAL A 86 7.49 4.15 -11.03
N GLY A 87 7.89 3.51 -12.15
CA GLY A 87 8.52 2.19 -12.17
C GLY A 87 9.81 2.13 -11.35
N GLN A 88 10.64 3.17 -11.43
CA GLN A 88 11.86 3.28 -10.62
C GLN A 88 11.53 3.35 -9.12
N GLY A 89 10.63 4.23 -8.69
CA GLY A 89 10.18 4.33 -7.29
C GLY A 89 9.58 3.03 -6.77
N ARG A 90 8.75 2.37 -7.60
CA ARG A 90 8.22 1.04 -7.31
C ARG A 90 9.33 0.00 -7.10
N GLY A 91 10.34 -0.01 -7.97
CA GLY A 91 11.50 -0.90 -7.86
C GLY A 91 12.28 -0.69 -6.56
N ALA A 92 12.49 0.56 -6.14
CA ALA A 92 13.14 0.90 -4.88
C ALA A 92 12.35 0.36 -3.66
N ALA A 93 11.02 0.51 -3.66
CA ALA A 93 10.16 -0.04 -2.61
C ALA A 93 10.19 -1.58 -2.58
N MET A 94 10.09 -2.24 -3.73
CA MET A 94 10.17 -3.70 -3.84
C MET A 94 11.53 -4.25 -3.42
N LEU A 95 12.62 -3.54 -3.71
CA LEU A 95 13.96 -3.93 -3.26
C LEU A 95 14.05 -3.95 -1.73
N ALA A 96 13.52 -2.91 -1.06
CA ALA A 96 13.47 -2.87 0.40
C ALA A 96 12.69 -4.06 0.99
N ALA A 97 11.53 -4.40 0.41
CA ALA A 97 10.75 -5.56 0.83
C ALA A 97 11.49 -6.89 0.59
N GLY A 98 12.11 -7.05 -0.59
CA GLY A 98 12.87 -8.26 -0.95
C GLY A 98 14.06 -8.49 -0.02
N GLN A 99 14.79 -7.45 0.36
CA GLN A 99 15.89 -7.55 1.32
C GLN A 99 15.45 -8.00 2.72
N ARG A 100 14.17 -7.79 3.05
CA ARG A 100 13.56 -8.24 4.31
C ARG A 100 12.72 -9.49 4.17
N MET A 101 12.72 -10.11 2.99
CA MET A 101 11.90 -11.29 2.67
C MET A 101 10.40 -11.06 2.93
N VAL A 102 9.92 -9.81 2.82
CA VAL A 102 8.51 -9.48 2.90
C VAL A 102 7.89 -9.68 1.51
N PRO A 103 6.89 -10.58 1.37
CA PRO A 103 6.27 -10.86 0.08
C PRO A 103 5.51 -9.63 -0.44
N CYS A 104 5.58 -9.42 -1.76
CA CYS A 104 4.91 -8.34 -2.45
C CYS A 104 3.74 -8.85 -3.28
N ALA A 105 2.60 -8.16 -3.22
CA ALA A 105 1.44 -8.37 -4.08
C ALA A 105 1.13 -7.10 -4.89
N SER A 106 0.58 -7.25 -6.08
CA SER A 106 0.22 -6.13 -6.96
C SER A 106 -1.25 -6.17 -7.30
N TYR A 107 -1.88 -5.00 -7.37
CA TYR A 107 -3.31 -4.84 -7.62
C TYR A 107 -3.55 -3.77 -8.66
N THR A 108 -4.41 -4.05 -9.63
CA THR A 108 -4.87 -3.05 -10.59
C THR A 108 -5.78 -2.02 -9.91
N PRO A 109 -5.88 -0.78 -10.42
CA PRO A 109 -6.81 0.22 -9.91
C PRO A 109 -8.26 -0.27 -9.81
N GLN A 110 -8.69 -1.11 -10.76
CA GLN A 110 -10.04 -1.68 -10.75
C GLN A 110 -10.24 -2.69 -9.61
N GLN A 111 -9.23 -3.52 -9.31
CA GLN A 111 -9.27 -4.45 -8.18
C GLN A 111 -9.34 -3.70 -6.86
N VAL A 112 -8.53 -2.65 -6.69
CA VAL A 112 -8.54 -1.79 -5.51
C VAL A 112 -9.91 -1.16 -5.31
N LYS A 113 -10.48 -0.52 -6.34
CA LYS A 113 -11.82 0.09 -6.28
C LYS A 113 -12.91 -0.95 -5.97
N SER A 114 -12.86 -2.12 -6.59
CA SER A 114 -13.83 -3.19 -6.31
C SER A 114 -13.74 -3.70 -4.88
N ALA A 115 -12.53 -3.88 -4.35
CA ALA A 115 -12.32 -4.36 -2.99
C ALA A 115 -12.75 -3.35 -1.91
N VAL A 116 -12.55 -2.04 -2.18
CA VAL A 116 -12.87 -0.96 -1.22
C VAL A 116 -14.33 -0.52 -1.32
N CYS A 117 -14.86 -0.37 -2.54
CA CYS A 117 -16.17 0.24 -2.79
C CYS A 117 -17.22 -0.74 -3.35
N GLY A 118 -16.86 -2.00 -3.60
CA GLY A 118 -17.74 -2.97 -4.28
C GLY A 118 -17.89 -2.71 -5.78
N SER A 119 -17.23 -1.71 -6.35
CA SER A 119 -17.32 -1.33 -7.77
C SER A 119 -16.01 -0.82 -8.31
N GLY A 120 -15.49 -1.45 -9.38
CA GLY A 120 -14.27 -1.02 -10.08
C GLY A 120 -14.39 0.35 -10.80
N ARG A 121 -15.60 0.91 -10.88
CA ARG A 121 -15.90 2.24 -11.46
C ARG A 121 -15.97 3.36 -10.42
N ALA A 122 -15.71 3.08 -9.16
CA ALA A 122 -15.77 4.06 -8.07
C ALA A 122 -14.87 5.27 -8.37
N GLY A 123 -15.38 6.46 -8.08
CA GLY A 123 -14.62 7.71 -8.19
C GLY A 123 -13.61 7.86 -7.06
N LYS A 124 -12.59 8.69 -7.26
CA LYS A 124 -11.49 8.88 -6.29
C LYS A 124 -12.01 9.32 -4.90
N GLN A 125 -12.89 10.30 -4.84
CA GLN A 125 -13.49 10.74 -3.58
C GLN A 125 -14.28 9.64 -2.86
N GLN A 126 -14.97 8.78 -3.62
CA GLN A 126 -15.71 7.66 -3.06
C GLN A 126 -14.75 6.65 -2.41
N VAL A 127 -13.61 6.36 -3.06
CA VAL A 127 -12.57 5.49 -2.51
C VAL A 127 -12.00 6.08 -1.22
N SER A 128 -11.64 7.38 -1.21
CA SER A 128 -11.09 8.07 -0.02
C SER A 128 -12.05 8.00 1.17
N ARG A 129 -13.33 8.31 0.96
CA ARG A 129 -14.36 8.24 2.01
C ARG A 129 -14.56 6.81 2.53
N MET A 130 -14.58 5.82 1.63
CA MET A 130 -14.77 4.43 2.01
C MET A 130 -13.56 3.90 2.80
N VAL A 131 -12.33 4.27 2.40
CA VAL A 131 -11.10 3.96 3.16
C VAL A 131 -11.18 4.54 4.57
N ALA A 132 -11.58 5.81 4.70
CA ALA A 132 -11.74 6.44 6.02
C ALA A 132 -12.76 5.69 6.89
N LEU A 133 -13.89 5.30 6.32
CA LEU A 133 -14.93 4.54 7.01
C LEU A 133 -14.47 3.15 7.44
N LEU A 134 -13.86 2.39 6.51
CA LEU A 134 -13.39 1.01 6.77
C LEU A 134 -12.31 0.96 7.84
N LEU A 135 -11.45 1.98 7.90
CA LEU A 135 -10.34 2.06 8.84
C LEU A 135 -10.68 2.83 10.13
N GLY A 136 -11.90 3.36 10.26
CA GLY A 136 -12.35 4.12 11.41
C GLY A 136 -11.57 5.42 11.62
N LEU A 137 -11.18 6.11 10.54
CA LEU A 137 -10.47 7.37 10.62
C LEU A 137 -11.41 8.50 11.01
N SER A 138 -10.91 9.50 11.74
CA SER A 138 -11.66 10.70 12.11
C SER A 138 -11.96 11.67 10.94
N GLY A 139 -11.42 11.38 9.75
CA GLY A 139 -11.60 12.16 8.52
C GLY A 139 -10.89 11.48 7.35
N GLU A 140 -11.05 12.05 6.15
CA GLU A 140 -10.33 11.55 4.98
C GLU A 140 -8.81 11.70 5.16
N PRO A 141 -7.98 10.82 4.57
CA PRO A 141 -6.54 10.96 4.60
C PRO A 141 -6.10 12.33 4.03
N ALA A 142 -5.11 12.96 4.67
CA ALA A 142 -4.67 14.32 4.34
C ALA A 142 -4.03 14.45 2.95
N SER A 143 -3.74 13.35 2.27
CA SER A 143 -3.14 13.32 0.94
C SER A 143 -3.74 12.18 0.12
N ASP A 144 -3.91 12.45 -1.17
CA ASP A 144 -4.36 11.48 -2.16
C ASP A 144 -3.46 10.24 -2.18
N HIS A 145 -2.14 10.42 -2.18
CA HIS A 145 -1.17 9.32 -2.17
C HIS A 145 -1.30 8.43 -0.93
N ALA A 146 -1.55 9.02 0.24
CA ALA A 146 -1.78 8.24 1.45
C ALA A 146 -3.12 7.49 1.39
N ALA A 147 -4.17 8.09 0.80
CA ALA A 147 -5.46 7.45 0.59
C ALA A 147 -5.34 6.25 -0.36
N ASP A 148 -4.63 6.43 -1.48
CA ASP A 148 -4.41 5.39 -2.48
C ASP A 148 -3.59 4.22 -1.90
N ALA A 149 -2.54 4.51 -1.13
CA ALA A 149 -1.75 3.49 -0.42
C ALA A 149 -2.56 2.71 0.62
N LEU A 150 -3.41 3.39 1.40
CA LEU A 150 -4.32 2.72 2.34
C LEU A 150 -5.35 1.86 1.60
N ALA A 151 -5.88 2.34 0.45
CA ALA A 151 -6.82 1.57 -0.37
C ALA A 151 -6.19 0.26 -0.89
N VAL A 152 -4.93 0.30 -1.33
CA VAL A 152 -4.19 -0.89 -1.75
C VAL A 152 -3.97 -1.85 -0.58
N ALA A 153 -3.64 -1.36 0.61
CA ALA A 153 -3.51 -2.19 1.80
C ALA A 153 -4.83 -2.85 2.20
N VAL A 154 -5.95 -2.11 2.16
CA VAL A 154 -7.30 -2.65 2.40
C VAL A 154 -7.67 -3.69 1.35
N CYS A 155 -7.36 -3.44 0.08
CA CYS A 155 -7.58 -4.40 -1.00
C CYS A 155 -6.86 -5.72 -0.71
N HIS A 156 -5.59 -5.67 -0.34
CA HIS A 156 -4.82 -6.87 0.01
C HIS A 156 -5.41 -7.57 1.24
N ALA A 157 -5.73 -6.84 2.29
CA ALA A 157 -6.30 -7.41 3.52
C ALA A 157 -7.61 -8.17 3.25
N ASN A 158 -8.43 -7.69 2.29
CA ASN A 158 -9.71 -8.30 1.94
C ASN A 158 -9.59 -9.47 0.93
N THR A 159 -8.55 -9.50 0.10
CA THR A 159 -8.45 -10.43 -1.04
C THR A 159 -7.37 -11.48 -0.92
N ALA A 160 -6.31 -11.21 -0.15
CA ALA A 160 -5.23 -12.17 0.02
C ALA A 160 -5.73 -13.43 0.72
N PRO A 161 -5.40 -14.64 0.21
CA PRO A 161 -5.64 -15.85 0.96
C PRO A 161 -4.88 -15.73 2.28
N ARG A 162 -5.60 -15.80 3.39
CA ARG A 162 -4.94 -15.85 4.70
C ARG A 162 -4.02 -17.04 4.69
N SER A 163 -2.74 -16.79 4.77
CA SER A 163 -1.76 -17.85 5.04
C SER A 163 -2.18 -18.51 6.36
N ARG A 164 -2.87 -19.65 6.26
CA ARG A 164 -2.89 -20.59 7.36
C ARG A 164 -1.42 -20.84 7.63
N THR A 165 -0.93 -20.46 8.78
CA THR A 165 0.41 -20.84 9.22
C THR A 165 0.54 -22.32 8.92
N LEU A 166 1.64 -22.73 8.27
CA LEU A 166 1.97 -24.15 8.00
C LEU A 166 1.76 -25.01 9.25
N ALA A 167 1.86 -24.44 10.45
CA ALA A 167 1.57 -25.07 11.74
C ALA A 167 0.09 -25.44 11.95
N GLU A 168 -0.89 -24.73 11.32
CA GLU A 168 -2.32 -25.10 11.41
C GLU A 168 -2.74 -26.11 10.35
N ALA A 169 -2.00 -26.21 9.24
CA ALA A 169 -2.25 -27.20 8.19
C ALA A 169 -1.65 -28.57 8.52
N MET A 170 -0.81 -28.68 9.54
CA MET A 170 -0.17 -29.91 10.00
C MET A 170 -0.77 -30.49 11.30
N ARG A 171 -1.91 -29.98 11.76
CA ARG A 171 -2.73 -30.52 12.84
C ARG A 171 -4.02 -31.10 12.30
#